data_4aa4f25d4cee27b5988277621fb78bcb
#
_entry.id   4aa4f25d4cee27b5988277621fb78bcb
#
_cell.length_a   1.000
_cell.length_b   1.000
_cell.length_c   1.000
_cell.angle_alpha   90.00
_cell.angle_beta   90.00
_cell.angle_gamma   90.00
#
_symmetry.space_group_name_H-M   'P 1'
#
loop_
_entity.id
_entity.type
_entity.pdbx_description
1 polymer ?
#
loop_
_entity_poly.entity_id
_entity_poly.type
_entity_poly.pdbx_seq_one_letter_code
_entity_poly.pdbx_strand_id
1 'polypeptide(L)'
;MIRLSNVEKEYESGTAALRGISLRIEDGEFVFLVGPSGSGKSTIIKLLTGEITPTEGQIAVNGFSLTNIAERQIPLLRRSIGIIFQDFRLIEKKTVYENLSFAMRAVGSSPREIKKRIPYVLELVGLEEKTDRYPNELSGGEQQRVAIARALINNPSTIIADEPTGNLDPARSLEIMRLLERINQLGTTMVVVTHEKDLVNQFKKRVVTLDQGLITSDGDGVGYNAR
;
A
#
# COMPACT_ATOMS: atom_id res chain seq x y z
N MET A 1 -8.44 6.33 8.53
CA MET A 1 -7.59 6.41 9.74
C MET A 1 -7.07 5.04 10.11
N ILE A 2 -5.77 4.94 10.43
CA ILE A 2 -5.12 3.74 10.95
C ILE A 2 -4.65 4.02 12.38
N ARG A 3 -4.89 3.09 13.30
CA ARG A 3 -4.44 3.19 14.69
C ARG A 3 -3.94 1.84 15.19
N LEU A 4 -2.71 1.85 15.69
CA LEU A 4 -2.09 0.77 16.44
C LEU A 4 -1.88 1.26 17.88
N SER A 5 -2.21 0.44 18.88
CA SER A 5 -2.05 0.80 20.32
C SER A 5 -1.38 -0.37 21.02
N ASN A 6 -0.13 -0.19 21.44
CA ASN A 6 0.71 -1.18 22.12
C ASN A 6 0.71 -2.54 21.42
N VAL A 7 0.90 -2.54 20.10
CA VAL A 7 0.79 -3.74 19.28
C VAL A 7 2.07 -4.56 19.35
N GLU A 8 1.91 -5.82 19.74
CA GLU A 8 2.96 -6.83 19.72
C GLU A 8 2.64 -7.92 18.71
N LYS A 9 3.68 -8.46 18.10
CA LYS A 9 3.55 -9.65 17.25
C LYS A 9 4.77 -10.56 17.43
N GLU A 10 4.48 -11.72 18.00
CA GLU A 10 5.39 -12.86 18.04
C GLU A 10 4.89 -13.95 17.09
N TYR A 11 5.78 -14.51 16.29
CA TYR A 11 5.50 -15.65 15.43
C TYR A 11 5.74 -16.96 16.18
N GLU A 12 5.13 -18.04 15.72
CA GLU A 12 5.29 -19.39 16.30
C GLU A 12 6.77 -19.85 16.39
N SER A 13 7.64 -19.30 15.56
CA SER A 13 9.08 -19.49 15.62
C SER A 13 9.77 -18.86 16.83
N GLY A 14 9.04 -18.13 17.70
CA GLY A 14 9.60 -17.36 18.81
C GLY A 14 10.18 -16.01 18.38
N THR A 15 9.97 -15.59 17.13
CA THR A 15 10.47 -14.29 16.65
C THR A 15 9.52 -13.18 17.01
N ALA A 16 9.94 -12.27 17.91
CA ALA A 16 9.22 -11.05 18.23
C ALA A 16 9.42 -10.01 17.12
N ALA A 17 8.45 -9.93 16.20
CA ALA A 17 8.52 -9.03 15.05
C ALA A 17 8.08 -7.59 15.39
N LEU A 18 7.18 -7.41 16.36
CA LEU A 18 6.77 -6.10 16.90
C LEU A 18 6.72 -6.18 18.42
N ARG A 19 7.14 -5.10 19.08
CA ARG A 19 7.39 -5.06 20.53
C ARG A 19 6.67 -3.88 21.18
N GLY A 20 5.34 -3.82 21.11
CA GLY A 20 4.53 -2.79 21.74
C GLY A 20 4.48 -1.47 20.97
N ILE A 21 4.35 -1.51 19.64
CA ILE A 21 4.29 -0.29 18.82
C ILE A 21 2.95 0.43 18.96
N SER A 22 3.01 1.76 18.98
CA SER A 22 1.83 2.63 18.89
C SER A 22 2.03 3.60 17.73
N LEU A 23 1.05 3.66 16.81
CA LEU A 23 1.10 4.49 15.62
C LEU A 23 -0.31 4.97 15.27
N ARG A 24 -0.43 6.24 14.89
CA ARG A 24 -1.68 6.80 14.37
C ARG A 24 -1.40 7.49 13.03
N ILE A 25 -2.19 7.15 12.01
CA ILE A 25 -2.16 7.76 10.69
C ILE A 25 -3.58 8.28 10.41
N GLU A 26 -3.68 9.58 10.13
CA GLU A 26 -4.96 10.24 9.89
C GLU A 26 -5.48 9.96 8.47
N ASP A 27 -6.77 10.24 8.25
CA ASP A 27 -7.35 10.15 6.90
C ASP A 27 -6.71 11.21 5.99
N GLY A 28 -6.33 10.79 4.77
CA GLY A 28 -5.66 11.65 3.80
C GLY A 28 -4.17 11.90 4.08
N GLU A 29 -3.61 11.35 5.14
CA GLU A 29 -2.18 11.50 5.43
C GLU A 29 -1.30 10.69 4.49
N PHE A 30 -0.11 11.19 4.17
CA PHE A 30 0.94 10.47 3.46
C PHE A 30 2.08 10.17 4.43
N VAL A 31 2.35 8.90 4.67
CA VAL A 31 3.38 8.44 5.62
C VAL A 31 4.35 7.49 4.95
N PHE A 32 5.64 7.73 5.13
CA PHE A 32 6.68 6.76 4.86
C PHE A 32 6.91 5.87 6.08
N LEU A 33 6.92 4.56 5.87
CA LEU A 33 7.34 3.57 6.86
C LEU A 33 8.69 3.01 6.43
N VAL A 34 9.74 3.35 7.14
CA VAL A 34 11.12 3.04 6.79
C VAL A 34 11.80 2.19 7.86
N GLY A 35 12.94 1.60 7.52
CA GLY A 35 13.75 0.80 8.44
C GLY A 35 14.50 -0.32 7.73
N PRO A 36 15.49 -0.95 8.38
CA PRO A 36 16.27 -2.04 7.80
C PRO A 36 15.41 -3.28 7.49
N SER A 37 15.97 -4.20 6.71
CA SER A 37 15.33 -5.50 6.49
C SER A 37 15.12 -6.23 7.82
N GLY A 38 13.97 -6.86 7.99
CA GLY A 38 13.62 -7.56 9.24
C GLY A 38 13.14 -6.65 10.37
N SER A 39 13.03 -5.33 10.19
CA SER A 39 12.57 -4.41 11.26
C SER A 39 11.10 -4.56 11.65
N GLY A 40 10.27 -5.32 10.89
CA GLY A 40 8.86 -5.54 11.16
C GLY A 40 7.88 -4.86 10.18
N LYS A 41 8.36 -4.17 9.14
CA LYS A 41 7.51 -3.45 8.15
C LYS A 41 6.47 -4.36 7.48
N SER A 42 6.90 -5.51 6.96
CA SER A 42 5.99 -6.48 6.32
C SER A 42 4.99 -7.07 7.32
N THR A 43 5.38 -7.19 8.59
CA THR A 43 4.47 -7.61 9.68
C THR A 43 3.37 -6.56 9.89
N ILE A 44 3.72 -5.27 9.88
CA ILE A 44 2.72 -4.18 9.96
C ILE A 44 1.76 -4.27 8.77
N ILE A 45 2.25 -4.43 7.53
CA ILE A 45 1.38 -4.58 6.35
C ILE A 45 0.40 -5.74 6.53
N LYS A 46 0.88 -6.91 6.94
CA LYS A 46 0.04 -8.10 7.16
C LYS A 46 -1.00 -7.90 8.25
N LEU A 47 -0.65 -7.19 9.32
CA LEU A 47 -1.60 -6.81 10.37
C LEU A 47 -2.68 -5.87 9.83
N LEU A 48 -2.29 -4.80 9.12
CA LEU A 48 -3.23 -3.81 8.58
C LEU A 48 -4.21 -4.40 7.55
N THR A 49 -3.79 -5.44 6.82
CA THR A 49 -4.62 -6.13 5.81
C THR A 49 -5.44 -7.30 6.38
N GLY A 50 -5.33 -7.53 7.70
CA GLY A 50 -5.99 -8.68 8.35
C GLY A 50 -5.52 -10.04 7.81
N GLU A 51 -4.28 -10.14 7.37
CA GLU A 51 -3.65 -11.42 6.98
C GLU A 51 -3.21 -12.20 8.21
N ILE A 52 -2.75 -11.49 9.24
CA ILE A 52 -2.39 -12.02 10.56
C ILE A 52 -3.03 -11.18 11.66
N THR A 53 -3.15 -11.74 12.86
CA THR A 53 -3.63 -11.06 14.06
C THR A 53 -2.45 -10.66 14.96
N PRO A 54 -2.56 -9.57 15.73
CA PRO A 54 -1.56 -9.22 16.74
C PRO A 54 -1.55 -10.28 17.87
N THR A 55 -0.42 -10.42 18.55
CA THR A 55 -0.30 -11.21 19.79
C THR A 55 -0.90 -10.44 20.95
N GLU A 56 -0.58 -9.13 21.05
CA GLU A 56 -1.13 -8.20 22.03
C GLU A 56 -1.42 -6.84 21.40
N GLY A 57 -2.18 -6.00 22.12
CA GLY A 57 -2.53 -4.66 21.69
C GLY A 57 -3.78 -4.60 20.78
N GLN A 58 -4.04 -3.42 20.24
CA GLN A 58 -5.23 -3.14 19.45
C GLN A 58 -4.89 -2.50 18.13
N ILE A 59 -5.61 -2.90 17.07
CA ILE A 59 -5.47 -2.34 15.72
C ILE A 59 -6.84 -1.94 15.20
N ALA A 60 -6.94 -0.72 14.66
CA ALA A 60 -8.10 -0.26 13.93
C ALA A 60 -7.67 0.33 12.57
N VAL A 61 -8.38 -0.04 11.51
CA VAL A 61 -8.12 0.43 10.13
C VAL A 61 -9.45 0.73 9.45
N ASN A 62 -9.60 1.96 8.95
CA ASN A 62 -10.79 2.40 8.21
C ASN A 62 -12.12 2.07 8.91
N GLY A 63 -12.16 2.19 10.25
CA GLY A 63 -13.32 1.88 11.07
C GLY A 63 -13.48 0.41 11.47
N PHE A 64 -12.63 -0.49 10.98
CA PHE A 64 -12.62 -1.90 11.40
C PHE A 64 -11.66 -2.10 12.58
N SER A 65 -12.13 -2.78 13.65
CA SER A 65 -11.25 -3.28 14.71
C SER A 65 -10.70 -4.65 14.33
N LEU A 66 -9.36 -4.77 14.20
CA LEU A 66 -8.73 -5.98 13.72
C LEU A 66 -8.39 -6.98 14.83
N THR A 67 -8.38 -6.54 16.09
CA THR A 67 -8.05 -7.39 17.23
C THR A 67 -9.00 -8.60 17.34
N ASN A 68 -10.29 -8.39 17.02
CA ASN A 68 -11.32 -9.43 17.05
C ASN A 68 -12.21 -9.37 15.79
N ILE A 69 -11.60 -9.11 14.62
CA ILE A 69 -12.36 -9.00 13.38
C ILE A 69 -13.01 -10.34 13.02
N ALA A 70 -14.31 -10.34 12.77
CA ALA A 70 -15.00 -11.54 12.30
C ALA A 70 -14.56 -11.85 10.85
N GLU A 71 -14.39 -13.11 10.50
CA GLU A 71 -13.96 -13.55 9.16
C GLU A 71 -14.78 -12.93 8.03
N ARG A 72 -16.10 -12.79 8.22
CA ARG A 72 -17.03 -12.13 7.27
C ARG A 72 -16.74 -10.65 7.03
N GLN A 73 -16.01 -9.98 7.92
CA GLN A 73 -15.64 -8.56 7.81
C GLN A 73 -14.30 -8.37 7.10
N ILE A 74 -13.44 -9.38 7.05
CA ILE A 74 -12.12 -9.30 6.37
C ILE A 74 -12.25 -8.90 4.90
N PRO A 75 -13.18 -9.45 4.09
CA PRO A 75 -13.37 -8.97 2.73
C PRO A 75 -13.78 -7.49 2.64
N LEU A 76 -14.56 -6.99 3.59
CA LEU A 76 -14.98 -5.57 3.63
C LEU A 76 -13.80 -4.66 3.99
N LEU A 77 -12.98 -5.05 4.97
CA LEU A 77 -11.72 -4.38 5.30
C LEU A 77 -10.83 -4.29 4.05
N ARG A 78 -10.57 -5.43 3.39
CA ARG A 78 -9.69 -5.49 2.22
C ARG A 78 -10.19 -4.69 1.03
N ARG A 79 -11.50 -4.49 0.88
CA ARG A 79 -12.09 -3.57 -0.13
C ARG A 79 -11.77 -2.11 0.15
N SER A 80 -11.57 -1.74 1.42
CA SER A 80 -11.23 -0.37 1.82
C SER A 80 -9.74 -0.06 1.70
N ILE A 81 -8.91 -1.07 1.36
CA ILE A 81 -7.45 -0.97 1.26
C ILE A 81 -7.01 -1.38 -0.14
N GLY A 82 -6.27 -0.50 -0.81
CA GLY A 82 -5.50 -0.84 -2.02
C GLY A 82 -4.10 -1.27 -1.64
N ILE A 83 -3.57 -2.34 -2.24
CA ILE A 83 -2.20 -2.78 -2.00
C ILE A 83 -1.42 -2.73 -3.30
N ILE A 84 -0.25 -2.10 -3.24
CA ILE A 84 0.73 -2.03 -4.33
C ILE A 84 1.95 -2.84 -3.87
N PHE A 85 2.37 -3.81 -4.67
CA PHE A 85 3.50 -4.69 -4.37
C PHE A 85 4.71 -4.33 -5.24
N GLN A 86 5.90 -4.63 -4.76
CA GLN A 86 7.16 -4.44 -5.48
C GLN A 86 7.22 -5.26 -6.78
N ASP A 87 6.67 -6.48 -6.78
CA ASP A 87 6.68 -7.43 -7.91
C ASP A 87 5.43 -7.32 -8.82
N PHE A 88 4.73 -6.17 -8.77
CA PHE A 88 3.52 -5.81 -9.51
C PHE A 88 2.34 -6.78 -9.33
N ARG A 89 2.54 -8.07 -9.24
CA ARG A 89 1.55 -9.15 -9.11
C ARG A 89 0.42 -9.05 -10.15
N LEU A 90 0.76 -8.73 -11.38
CA LEU A 90 -0.19 -8.71 -12.47
C LEU A 90 -0.50 -10.15 -12.93
N ILE A 91 -1.72 -10.36 -13.41
CA ILE A 91 -2.12 -11.63 -14.01
C ILE A 91 -1.61 -11.63 -15.45
N GLU A 92 -0.52 -12.35 -15.72
CA GLU A 92 0.22 -12.31 -16.98
C GLU A 92 -0.62 -12.65 -18.22
N LYS A 93 -1.58 -13.59 -18.08
CA LYS A 93 -2.49 -14.05 -19.16
C LYS A 93 -3.71 -13.16 -19.34
N LYS A 94 -3.73 -11.97 -18.74
CA LYS A 94 -4.82 -10.99 -18.82
C LYS A 94 -4.29 -9.65 -19.28
N THR A 95 -5.06 -8.98 -20.13
CA THR A 95 -4.77 -7.61 -20.55
C THR A 95 -4.85 -6.63 -19.34
N VAL A 96 -4.41 -5.40 -19.55
CA VAL A 96 -4.58 -4.32 -18.56
C VAL A 96 -6.05 -4.19 -18.14
N TYR A 97 -6.96 -4.11 -19.12
CA TYR A 97 -8.41 -4.06 -18.87
C TYR A 97 -8.89 -5.24 -18.03
N GLU A 98 -8.48 -6.44 -18.37
CA GLU A 98 -8.90 -7.66 -17.66
C GLU A 98 -8.33 -7.75 -16.25
N ASN A 99 -7.10 -7.27 -15.99
CA ASN A 99 -6.52 -7.16 -14.65
C ASN A 99 -7.37 -6.26 -13.74
N LEU A 100 -7.79 -5.10 -14.25
CA LEU A 100 -8.64 -4.17 -13.51
C LEU A 100 -10.07 -4.69 -13.36
N SER A 101 -10.64 -5.24 -14.43
CA SER A 101 -11.98 -5.83 -14.42
C SER A 101 -12.08 -6.99 -13.44
N PHE A 102 -11.03 -7.82 -13.31
CA PHE A 102 -10.98 -8.92 -12.35
C PHE A 102 -11.10 -8.40 -10.91
N ALA A 103 -10.35 -7.34 -10.55
CA ALA A 103 -10.41 -6.75 -9.22
C ALA A 103 -11.80 -6.18 -8.90
N MET A 104 -12.47 -5.56 -9.88
CA MET A 104 -13.84 -5.05 -9.70
C MET A 104 -14.88 -6.18 -9.57
N ARG A 105 -14.76 -7.23 -10.39
CA ARG A 105 -15.66 -8.40 -10.29
C ARG A 105 -15.54 -9.11 -8.95
N ALA A 106 -14.33 -9.20 -8.39
CA ALA A 106 -14.09 -9.82 -7.09
C ALA A 106 -14.85 -9.12 -5.94
N VAL A 107 -15.21 -7.84 -6.10
CA VAL A 107 -16.02 -7.09 -5.12
C VAL A 107 -17.50 -6.98 -5.52
N GLY A 108 -17.91 -7.63 -6.63
CA GLY A 108 -19.30 -7.70 -7.06
C GLY A 108 -19.76 -6.53 -7.96
N SER A 109 -18.83 -5.77 -8.56
CA SER A 109 -19.17 -4.68 -9.47
C SER A 109 -19.90 -5.17 -10.72
N SER A 110 -20.92 -4.44 -11.14
CA SER A 110 -21.69 -4.71 -12.35
C SER A 110 -20.87 -4.42 -13.63
N PRO A 111 -21.20 -5.04 -14.78
CA PRO A 111 -20.55 -4.74 -16.06
C PRO A 111 -20.61 -3.24 -16.44
N ARG A 112 -21.69 -2.55 -16.06
CA ARG A 112 -21.87 -1.11 -16.32
C ARG A 112 -20.88 -0.27 -15.52
N GLU A 113 -20.68 -0.58 -14.23
CA GLU A 113 -19.72 0.09 -13.38
C GLU A 113 -18.28 -0.15 -13.87
N ILE A 114 -17.94 -1.39 -14.23
CA ILE A 114 -16.63 -1.77 -14.79
C ILE A 114 -16.33 -0.94 -16.04
N LYS A 115 -17.27 -0.90 -17.01
CA LYS A 115 -17.10 -0.16 -18.27
C LYS A 115 -16.90 1.36 -18.03
N LYS A 116 -17.50 1.92 -16.99
CA LYS A 116 -17.36 3.35 -16.64
C LYS A 116 -16.08 3.63 -15.87
N ARG A 117 -15.70 2.76 -14.92
CA ARG A 117 -14.62 3.01 -13.96
C ARG A 117 -13.23 2.80 -14.54
N ILE A 118 -13.03 1.75 -15.37
CA ILE A 118 -11.71 1.41 -15.89
C ILE A 118 -11.10 2.54 -16.73
N PRO A 119 -11.77 3.15 -17.72
CA PRO A 119 -11.19 4.26 -18.48
C PRO A 119 -10.74 5.43 -17.59
N TYR A 120 -11.58 5.83 -16.64
CA TYR A 120 -11.25 6.89 -15.68
C TYR A 120 -9.96 6.60 -14.88
N VAL A 121 -9.81 5.36 -14.40
CA VAL A 121 -8.60 5.01 -13.62
C VAL A 121 -7.38 4.88 -14.52
N LEU A 122 -7.52 4.39 -15.74
CA LEU A 122 -6.42 4.33 -16.71
C LEU A 122 -5.94 5.74 -17.09
N GLU A 123 -6.84 6.69 -17.29
CA GLU A 123 -6.52 8.10 -17.50
C GLU A 123 -5.72 8.67 -16.32
N LEU A 124 -6.16 8.40 -15.09
CA LEU A 124 -5.47 8.88 -13.88
C LEU A 124 -4.01 8.42 -13.79
N VAL A 125 -3.72 7.20 -14.27
CA VAL A 125 -2.37 6.63 -14.27
C VAL A 125 -1.62 6.81 -15.60
N GLY A 126 -2.25 7.40 -16.63
CA GLY A 126 -1.66 7.65 -17.96
C GLY A 126 -1.42 6.38 -18.77
N LEU A 127 -2.42 5.50 -18.83
CA LEU A 127 -2.35 4.21 -19.55
C LEU A 127 -3.57 3.97 -20.46
N GLU A 128 -4.24 5.03 -20.93
CA GLU A 128 -5.46 4.92 -21.77
C GLU A 128 -5.22 4.09 -23.04
N GLU A 129 -4.07 4.29 -23.66
CA GLU A 129 -3.69 3.62 -24.91
C GLU A 129 -3.16 2.19 -24.71
N LYS A 130 -3.02 1.75 -23.46
CA LYS A 130 -2.46 0.43 -23.09
C LYS A 130 -3.53 -0.57 -22.64
N THR A 131 -4.81 -0.23 -22.79
CA THR A 131 -5.96 -0.99 -22.27
C THR A 131 -5.95 -2.47 -22.66
N ASP A 132 -5.59 -2.78 -23.90
CA ASP A 132 -5.60 -4.13 -24.48
C ASP A 132 -4.23 -4.82 -24.47
N ARG A 133 -3.21 -4.19 -23.86
CA ARG A 133 -1.86 -4.77 -23.74
C ARG A 133 -1.79 -5.79 -22.62
N TYR A 134 -0.94 -6.80 -22.81
CA TYR A 134 -0.58 -7.76 -21.78
C TYR A 134 0.60 -7.25 -20.93
N PRO A 135 0.77 -7.71 -19.68
CA PRO A 135 1.88 -7.28 -18.83
C PRO A 135 3.27 -7.41 -19.46
N ASN A 136 3.54 -8.47 -20.21
CA ASN A 136 4.81 -8.69 -20.89
C ASN A 136 5.08 -7.74 -22.08
N GLU A 137 4.09 -6.98 -22.53
CA GLU A 137 4.22 -5.94 -23.55
C GLU A 137 4.49 -4.56 -22.95
N LEU A 138 4.53 -4.45 -21.60
CA LEU A 138 4.67 -3.21 -20.86
C LEU A 138 6.06 -3.08 -20.26
N SER A 139 6.59 -1.87 -20.22
CA SER A 139 7.77 -1.54 -19.41
C SER A 139 7.49 -1.70 -17.91
N GLY A 140 8.54 -1.85 -17.08
CA GLY A 140 8.37 -1.97 -15.62
C GLY A 140 7.58 -0.81 -15.00
N GLY A 141 7.83 0.44 -15.46
CA GLY A 141 7.06 1.60 -14.99
C GLY A 141 5.59 1.56 -15.40
N GLU A 142 5.27 1.06 -16.61
CA GLU A 142 3.87 0.86 -17.04
C GLU A 142 3.21 -0.28 -16.24
N GLN A 143 3.91 -1.38 -15.98
CA GLN A 143 3.40 -2.46 -15.13
C GLN A 143 3.09 -1.96 -13.72
N GLN A 144 3.95 -1.12 -13.14
CA GLN A 144 3.71 -0.50 -11.84
C GLN A 144 2.49 0.44 -11.87
N ARG A 145 2.31 1.22 -12.94
CA ARG A 145 1.10 2.04 -13.12
C ARG A 145 -0.17 1.18 -13.21
N VAL A 146 -0.13 0.00 -13.85
CA VAL A 146 -1.25 -0.96 -13.84
C VAL A 146 -1.51 -1.50 -12.44
N ALA A 147 -0.46 -1.82 -11.66
CA ALA A 147 -0.61 -2.26 -10.27
C ALA A 147 -1.24 -1.16 -9.39
N ILE A 148 -0.84 0.11 -9.58
CA ILE A 148 -1.45 1.27 -8.92
C ILE A 148 -2.92 1.42 -9.35
N ALA A 149 -3.22 1.34 -10.65
CA ALA A 149 -4.59 1.38 -11.16
C ALA A 149 -5.48 0.30 -10.53
N ARG A 150 -4.96 -0.93 -10.41
CA ARG A 150 -5.65 -2.04 -9.76
C ARG A 150 -5.90 -1.78 -8.27
N ALA A 151 -4.95 -1.18 -7.57
CA ALA A 151 -5.13 -0.79 -6.17
C ALA A 151 -6.22 0.28 -6.00
N LEU A 152 -6.32 1.22 -6.95
CA LEU A 152 -7.28 2.34 -6.96
C LEU A 152 -8.68 1.97 -7.43
N ILE A 153 -8.83 0.88 -8.19
CA ILE A 153 -10.03 0.63 -8.99
C ILE A 153 -11.32 0.56 -8.16
N ASN A 154 -11.21 0.05 -6.93
CA ASN A 154 -12.33 -0.09 -5.99
C ASN A 154 -12.48 1.10 -5.04
N ASN A 155 -11.84 2.23 -5.34
CA ASN A 155 -11.91 3.47 -4.56
C ASN A 155 -11.57 3.28 -3.07
N PRO A 156 -10.39 2.74 -2.74
CA PRO A 156 -10.01 2.48 -1.36
C PRO A 156 -9.79 3.79 -0.57
N SER A 157 -10.09 3.77 0.73
CA SER A 157 -9.77 4.89 1.63
C SER A 157 -8.28 4.96 1.96
N THR A 158 -7.59 3.83 1.87
CA THR A 158 -6.16 3.71 2.20
C THR A 158 -5.45 2.91 1.12
N ILE A 159 -4.26 3.36 0.74
CA ILE A 159 -3.31 2.59 -0.08
C ILE A 159 -2.07 2.28 0.75
N ILE A 160 -1.66 1.02 0.71
CA ILE A 160 -0.40 0.54 1.27
C ILE A 160 0.49 0.13 0.10
N ALA A 161 1.61 0.82 -0.08
CA ALA A 161 2.57 0.54 -1.13
C ALA A 161 3.84 -0.06 -0.53
N ASP A 162 4.10 -1.33 -0.84
CA ASP A 162 5.27 -2.09 -0.36
C ASP A 162 6.37 -2.03 -1.41
N GLU A 163 7.41 -1.23 -1.17
CA GLU A 163 8.54 -0.98 -2.07
C GLU A 163 8.11 -0.66 -3.52
N PRO A 164 7.24 0.36 -3.73
CA PRO A 164 6.59 0.58 -5.03
C PRO A 164 7.54 0.97 -6.16
N THR A 165 8.79 1.24 -5.84
CA THR A 165 9.85 1.70 -6.76
C THR A 165 11.02 0.73 -6.89
N GLY A 166 11.04 -0.35 -6.08
CA GLY A 166 12.20 -1.22 -5.92
C GLY A 166 12.69 -1.96 -7.19
N ASN A 167 11.87 -2.01 -8.24
CA ASN A 167 12.21 -2.64 -9.53
C ASN A 167 12.33 -1.62 -10.68
N LEU A 168 12.47 -0.32 -10.35
CA LEU A 168 12.47 0.76 -11.33
C LEU A 168 13.79 1.55 -11.30
N ASP A 169 14.11 2.19 -12.41
CA ASP A 169 15.20 3.16 -12.44
C ASP A 169 14.81 4.46 -11.69
N PRO A 170 15.79 5.29 -11.28
CA PRO A 170 15.52 6.49 -10.47
C PRO A 170 14.53 7.49 -11.09
N ALA A 171 14.54 7.65 -12.43
CA ALA A 171 13.64 8.57 -13.09
C ALA A 171 12.19 8.08 -13.02
N ARG A 172 11.96 6.79 -13.28
CA ARG A 172 10.65 6.16 -13.17
C ARG A 172 10.16 6.07 -11.72
N SER A 173 11.07 5.82 -10.77
CA SER A 173 10.79 5.85 -9.33
C SER A 173 10.18 7.19 -8.93
N LEU A 174 10.77 8.28 -9.38
CA LEU A 174 10.27 9.63 -9.13
C LEU A 174 8.87 9.86 -9.73
N GLU A 175 8.63 9.39 -10.97
CA GLU A 175 7.32 9.48 -11.61
C GLU A 175 6.24 8.71 -10.83
N ILE A 176 6.55 7.49 -10.38
CA ILE A 176 5.62 6.68 -9.57
C ILE A 176 5.32 7.38 -8.25
N MET A 177 6.33 7.90 -7.56
CA MET A 177 6.11 8.62 -6.30
C MET A 177 5.27 9.89 -6.48
N ARG A 178 5.48 10.66 -7.55
CA ARG A 178 4.62 11.80 -7.90
C ARG A 178 3.18 11.39 -8.21
N LEU A 179 2.99 10.23 -8.85
CA LEU A 179 1.66 9.68 -9.07
C LEU A 179 0.97 9.33 -7.74
N LEU A 180 1.67 8.65 -6.82
CA LEU A 180 1.15 8.34 -5.48
C LEU A 180 0.82 9.62 -4.69
N GLU A 181 1.65 10.65 -4.78
CA GLU A 181 1.36 11.95 -4.16
C GLU A 181 0.11 12.62 -4.73
N ARG A 182 -0.08 12.61 -6.06
CA ARG A 182 -1.32 13.12 -6.68
C ARG A 182 -2.56 12.35 -6.21
N ILE A 183 -2.47 11.03 -6.10
CA ILE A 183 -3.55 10.19 -5.57
C ILE A 183 -3.86 10.55 -4.11
N ASN A 184 -2.84 10.77 -3.30
CA ASN A 184 -3.01 11.22 -1.92
C ASN A 184 -3.72 12.58 -1.82
N GLN A 185 -3.37 13.54 -2.71
CA GLN A 185 -4.01 14.87 -2.78
C GLN A 185 -5.51 14.79 -3.11
N LEU A 186 -5.98 13.68 -3.69
CA LEU A 186 -7.41 13.40 -3.89
C LEU A 186 -8.11 12.84 -2.63
N GLY A 187 -7.40 12.76 -1.50
CA GLY A 187 -7.95 12.38 -0.20
C GLY A 187 -7.66 10.93 0.22
N THR A 188 -6.97 10.13 -0.59
CA THR A 188 -6.60 8.75 -0.22
C THR A 188 -5.46 8.75 0.79
N THR A 189 -5.61 8.06 1.92
CA THR A 189 -4.52 7.84 2.88
C THR A 189 -3.43 6.97 2.26
N MET A 190 -2.16 7.35 2.42
CA MET A 190 -1.04 6.67 1.77
C MET A 190 -0.01 6.21 2.80
N VAL A 191 0.30 4.91 2.80
CA VAL A 191 1.40 4.33 3.58
C VAL A 191 2.40 3.72 2.61
N VAL A 192 3.57 4.33 2.49
CA VAL A 192 4.63 3.87 1.58
C VAL A 192 5.75 3.26 2.38
N VAL A 193 5.94 1.96 2.21
CA VAL A 193 7.09 1.23 2.78
C VAL A 193 8.23 1.31 1.78
N THR A 194 9.37 1.83 2.20
CA THR A 194 10.56 1.92 1.35
C THR A 194 11.84 2.01 2.18
N HIS A 195 12.96 1.71 1.56
CA HIS A 195 14.31 1.94 2.08
C HIS A 195 15.08 2.98 1.27
N GLU A 196 14.47 3.57 0.23
CA GLU A 196 15.08 4.57 -0.65
C GLU A 196 15.12 5.96 0.01
N LYS A 197 16.24 6.27 0.67
CA LYS A 197 16.44 7.53 1.42
C LYS A 197 16.23 8.78 0.57
N ASP A 198 16.74 8.79 -0.65
CA ASP A 198 16.69 9.96 -1.52
C ASP A 198 15.26 10.33 -1.88
N LEU A 199 14.42 9.34 -2.17
CA LEU A 199 12.99 9.54 -2.41
C LEU A 199 12.29 10.06 -1.16
N VAL A 200 12.51 9.45 0.00
CA VAL A 200 11.90 9.89 1.27
C VAL A 200 12.24 11.36 1.56
N ASN A 201 13.51 11.75 1.44
CA ASN A 201 13.97 13.11 1.68
C ASN A 201 13.42 14.13 0.66
N GLN A 202 13.22 13.71 -0.59
CA GLN A 202 12.70 14.58 -1.65
C GLN A 202 11.23 14.92 -1.45
N PHE A 203 10.39 13.98 -0.97
CA PHE A 203 8.95 14.18 -0.82
C PHE A 203 8.54 14.85 0.49
N LYS A 204 9.43 14.96 1.48
CA LYS A 204 9.22 15.69 2.76
C LYS A 204 7.89 15.39 3.45
N LYS A 205 7.47 14.13 3.43
CA LYS A 205 6.27 13.65 4.14
C LYS A 205 6.69 13.11 5.51
N ARG A 206 5.73 12.85 6.38
CA ARG A 206 5.98 12.20 7.67
C ARG A 206 6.69 10.87 7.47
N VAL A 207 7.71 10.62 8.29
CA VAL A 207 8.53 9.40 8.27
C VAL A 207 8.46 8.71 9.61
N VAL A 208 8.01 7.47 9.59
CA VAL A 208 8.02 6.57 10.75
C VAL A 208 9.14 5.56 10.55
N THR A 209 10.12 5.58 11.43
CA THR A 209 11.26 4.66 11.38
C THR A 209 11.03 3.48 12.31
N LEU A 210 11.11 2.28 11.74
CA LEU A 210 10.99 1.03 12.48
C LEU A 210 12.35 0.34 12.55
N ASP A 211 12.76 -0.04 13.75
CA ASP A 211 13.97 -0.83 13.98
C ASP A 211 13.71 -1.88 15.04
N GLN A 212 14.11 -3.14 14.79
CA GLN A 212 13.97 -4.29 15.69
C GLN A 212 12.57 -4.41 16.34
N GLY A 213 11.51 -4.11 15.58
CA GLY A 213 10.13 -4.19 16.05
C GLY A 213 9.66 -3.00 16.90
N LEU A 214 10.43 -1.93 16.99
CA LEU A 214 10.10 -0.69 17.71
C LEU A 214 10.06 0.50 16.75
N ILE A 215 9.19 1.48 17.05
CA ILE A 215 9.23 2.79 16.39
C ILE A 215 10.32 3.61 17.07
N THR A 216 11.39 3.93 16.35
CA THR A 216 12.54 4.68 16.85
C THR A 216 12.46 6.18 16.55
N SER A 217 11.68 6.55 15.53
CA SER A 217 11.43 7.93 15.14
C SER A 217 10.07 8.05 14.46
N ASP A 218 9.39 9.15 14.69
CA ASP A 218 8.13 9.53 14.07
C ASP A 218 8.10 11.06 13.94
N GLY A 219 8.14 11.57 12.73
CA GLY A 219 8.19 13.02 12.52
C GLY A 219 8.19 13.44 11.06
N ASP A 220 8.08 14.73 10.83
CA ASP A 220 8.13 15.30 9.48
C ASP A 220 9.49 15.07 8.84
N GLY A 221 9.46 14.54 7.60
CA GLY A 221 10.61 14.00 6.89
C GLY A 221 11.67 15.00 6.49
N VAL A 222 12.41 15.50 7.47
CA VAL A 222 13.64 16.28 7.26
C VAL A 222 14.79 15.46 7.81
N GLY A 223 15.58 14.85 6.91
CA GLY A 223 16.83 14.21 7.28
C GLY A 223 16.70 12.75 7.75
N TYR A 224 15.96 11.92 7.01
CA TYR A 224 16.06 10.47 7.21
C TYR A 224 17.49 9.99 6.95
N ASN A 225 18.22 9.73 8.03
CA ASN A 225 19.55 9.12 8.03
C ASN A 225 19.42 7.66 8.49
N ALA A 226 19.15 6.72 7.56
CA ALA A 226 19.35 5.32 7.90
C ALA A 226 20.83 5.07 8.19
N ARG A 227 21.17 4.60 9.36
CA ARG A 227 22.48 4.07 9.74
C ARG A 227 22.66 2.69 9.15
#